data_a5a3567e304e68538c0bbe62440ad336
#
_entry.id   a5a3567e304e68538c0bbe62440ad336
#
_cell.length_a   1.000
_cell.length_b   1.000
_cell.length_c   1.000
_cell.angle_alpha   90.00
_cell.angle_beta   90.00
_cell.angle_gamma   90.00
#
_symmetry.space_group_name_H-M   'P 1'
#
loop_
_entity.id
_entity.type
_entity.pdbx_description
1 polymer ?
#
loop_
_entity_poly.entity_id
_entity_poly.type
_entity_poly.pdbx_seq_one_letter_code
_entity_poly.pdbx_strand_id
1 'polypeptide(L)'
;MVVGDGRACLSNEIAADLDLEVIRYSQVWEDYTLLEQAYCIREDYRILSVGSAGCNVLALLLHRPQAIIAIDMSLAQIALMELKFIGIKYLSYPEFLSL
;
A
#
# COMPACT_ATOMS: atom_id res chain seq x y z
N MET A 1 2.23 9.15 -6.92
CA MET A 1 1.12 8.43 -6.25
C MET A 1 -0.07 9.35 -6.18
N VAL A 2 -1.22 8.94 -6.67
CA VAL A 2 -2.46 9.71 -6.58
C VAL A 2 -3.28 9.11 -5.45
N VAL A 3 -3.55 9.89 -4.40
CA VAL A 3 -4.45 9.49 -3.32
C VAL A 3 -5.83 10.03 -3.67
N GLY A 4 -6.77 9.13 -4.00
CA GLY A 4 -8.17 9.47 -4.18
C GLY A 4 -8.91 9.41 -2.84
N ASP A 5 -9.79 10.38 -2.57
CA ASP A 5 -10.71 10.34 -1.44
C ASP A 5 -11.71 9.19 -1.65
N GLY A 6 -11.46 8.06 -1.00
CA GLY A 6 -12.27 6.84 -1.11
C GLY A 6 -13.62 6.87 -0.40
N ARG A 7 -14.21 8.05 -0.15
CA ARG A 7 -15.52 8.18 0.54
C ARG A 7 -16.72 7.74 -0.31
N ALA A 8 -16.50 7.14 -1.47
CA ALA A 8 -17.57 6.68 -2.34
C ALA A 8 -18.18 5.37 -1.82
N CYS A 9 -19.31 5.50 -1.15
CA CYS A 9 -20.36 4.47 -1.12
C CYS A 9 -20.05 3.15 -0.40
N LEU A 10 -19.57 3.20 0.84
CA LEU A 10 -19.81 2.11 1.80
C LEU A 10 -21.24 2.22 2.29
N SER A 11 -22.00 1.11 2.31
CA SER A 11 -23.29 1.09 3.00
C SER A 11 -23.07 1.54 4.45
N ASN A 12 -23.97 2.36 4.99
CA ASN A 12 -23.87 2.89 6.35
C ASN A 12 -23.68 1.80 7.43
N GLU A 13 -24.11 0.57 7.16
CA GLU A 13 -23.96 -0.59 8.06
C GLU A 13 -22.51 -1.06 8.18
N ILE A 14 -21.77 -1.12 7.06
CA ILE A 14 -20.35 -1.52 7.08
C ILE A 14 -19.48 -0.42 7.69
N ALA A 15 -19.80 0.84 7.43
CA ALA A 15 -19.07 1.98 7.99
C ALA A 15 -19.25 2.13 9.51
N ALA A 16 -20.39 1.67 10.07
CA ALA A 16 -20.65 1.73 11.50
C ALA A 16 -19.85 0.70 12.32
N ASP A 17 -19.52 -0.46 11.72
CA ASP A 17 -18.82 -1.56 12.42
C ASP A 17 -17.29 -1.55 12.19
N LEU A 18 -16.79 -0.80 11.22
CA LEU A 18 -15.38 -0.76 10.88
C LEU A 18 -14.78 0.61 11.24
N ASP A 19 -13.96 0.64 12.28
CA ASP A 19 -13.09 1.80 12.53
C ASP A 19 -11.97 1.83 11.48
N LEU A 20 -12.17 2.62 10.42
CA LEU A 20 -11.24 2.80 9.31
C LEU A 20 -10.20 3.90 9.58
N GLU A 21 -10.28 4.56 10.74
CA GLU A 21 -9.35 5.62 11.13
C GLU A 21 -8.14 5.11 11.91
N VAL A 22 -8.15 3.82 12.28
CA VAL A 22 -7.08 3.19 13.04
C VAL A 22 -6.23 2.29 12.14
N ILE A 23 -4.91 2.38 12.31
CA ILE A 23 -3.99 1.43 11.69
C ILE A 23 -4.19 0.07 12.36
N ARG A 24 -4.72 -0.91 11.62
CA ARG A 24 -4.99 -2.26 12.14
C ARG A 24 -3.78 -3.16 12.10
N TYR A 25 -2.89 -2.93 11.16
CA TYR A 25 -1.63 -3.67 11.01
C TYR A 25 -0.61 -2.81 10.25
N SER A 26 0.64 -2.94 10.63
CA SER A 26 1.74 -2.15 10.05
C SER A 26 2.54 -2.90 8.98
N GLN A 27 2.33 -4.19 8.87
CA GLN A 27 2.99 -5.05 7.88
C GLN A 27 2.01 -6.09 7.36
N VAL A 28 2.16 -6.50 6.11
CA VAL A 28 1.51 -7.70 5.59
C VAL A 28 2.27 -8.93 6.07
N TRP A 29 1.57 -10.05 6.22
CA TRP A 29 2.16 -11.30 6.72
C TRP A 29 2.50 -12.26 5.58
N GLU A 30 2.05 -11.94 4.38
CA GLU A 30 2.30 -12.73 3.18
C GLU A 30 3.73 -12.49 2.67
N ASP A 31 4.30 -13.53 2.10
CA ASP A 31 5.59 -13.47 1.43
C ASP A 31 5.43 -12.82 0.04
N TYR A 32 6.02 -11.64 -0.13
CA TYR A 32 5.97 -10.90 -1.41
C TYR A 32 6.63 -11.65 -2.57
N THR A 33 7.54 -12.58 -2.30
CA THR A 33 8.19 -13.38 -3.35
C THR A 33 7.19 -14.24 -4.11
N LEU A 34 6.07 -14.61 -3.48
CA LEU A 34 4.97 -15.31 -4.14
C LEU A 34 4.31 -14.44 -5.22
N LEU A 35 4.18 -13.14 -4.97
CA LEU A 35 3.65 -12.20 -5.96
C LEU A 35 4.59 -12.08 -7.15
N GLU A 36 5.89 -12.00 -6.90
CA GLU A 36 6.91 -11.96 -7.95
C GLU A 36 6.86 -13.19 -8.86
N GLN A 37 6.80 -14.37 -8.25
CA GLN A 37 6.75 -15.64 -8.98
C GLN A 37 5.43 -15.82 -9.74
N ALA A 38 4.32 -15.40 -9.16
CA ALA A 38 3.00 -15.57 -9.77
C ALA A 38 2.75 -14.64 -10.96
N TYR A 39 3.24 -13.40 -10.89
CA TYR A 39 2.88 -12.37 -11.89
C TYR A 39 3.97 -12.10 -12.92
N CYS A 40 5.24 -12.50 -12.69
CA CYS A 40 6.35 -12.24 -13.61
C CYS A 40 6.31 -10.79 -14.14
N ILE A 41 6.29 -9.83 -13.23
CA ILE A 41 5.99 -8.42 -13.51
C ILE A 41 7.02 -7.84 -14.47
N ARG A 42 6.52 -7.10 -15.48
CA ARG A 42 7.31 -6.44 -16.49
C ARG A 42 7.14 -4.92 -16.41
N GLU A 43 8.08 -4.19 -16.99
CA GLU A 43 8.09 -2.72 -16.98
C GLU A 43 6.90 -2.07 -17.72
N ASP A 44 6.25 -2.80 -18.63
CA ASP A 44 5.05 -2.35 -19.36
C ASP A 44 3.74 -2.58 -18.59
N TYR A 45 3.79 -3.24 -17.42
CA TYR A 45 2.58 -3.56 -16.65
C TYR A 45 2.05 -2.34 -15.90
N ARG A 46 0.72 -2.28 -15.85
CA ARG A 46 -0.04 -1.38 -14.99
C ARG A 46 -0.77 -2.24 -13.96
N ILE A 47 -0.48 -2.01 -12.70
CA ILE A 47 -0.90 -2.87 -11.60
C ILE A 47 -1.95 -2.13 -10.77
N LEU A 48 -3.06 -2.81 -10.46
CA LEU A 48 -4.01 -2.41 -9.42
C LEU A 48 -3.79 -3.32 -8.21
N SER A 49 -3.55 -2.73 -7.05
CA SER A 49 -3.26 -3.47 -5.82
C SER A 49 -4.06 -2.91 -4.65
N VAL A 50 -4.42 -3.77 -3.71
CA VAL A 50 -4.89 -3.32 -2.40
C VAL A 50 -3.69 -2.73 -1.65
N GLY A 51 -3.87 -1.54 -1.06
CA GLY A 51 -2.80 -0.81 -0.37
C GLY A 51 -2.31 -1.53 0.87
N SER A 52 -3.24 -1.99 1.69
CA SER A 52 -2.93 -2.66 2.96
C SER A 52 -1.92 -1.84 3.79
N ALA A 53 -0.86 -2.47 4.26
CA ALA A 53 0.25 -1.78 4.96
C ALA A 53 1.32 -1.22 4.01
N GLY A 54 1.13 -1.32 2.69
CA GLY A 54 2.05 -0.83 1.67
C GLY A 54 3.20 -1.77 1.32
N CYS A 55 3.44 -2.84 2.07
CA CYS A 55 4.60 -3.72 1.86
C CYS A 55 4.59 -4.36 0.48
N ASN A 56 3.45 -4.92 0.06
CA ASN A 56 3.32 -5.52 -1.27
C ASN A 56 3.45 -4.48 -2.39
N VAL A 57 2.85 -3.30 -2.23
CA VAL A 57 2.97 -2.19 -3.20
C VAL A 57 4.43 -1.78 -3.36
N LEU A 58 5.17 -1.65 -2.25
CA LEU A 58 6.60 -1.30 -2.27
C LEU A 58 7.45 -2.40 -2.91
N ALA A 59 7.15 -3.68 -2.63
CA ALA A 59 7.82 -4.80 -3.28
C ALA A 59 7.58 -4.81 -4.79
N LEU A 60 6.34 -4.58 -5.24
CA LEU A 60 5.99 -4.50 -6.66
C LEU A 60 6.72 -3.35 -7.39
N LEU A 61 7.03 -2.25 -6.70
CA LEU A 61 7.79 -1.13 -7.27
C LEU A 61 9.22 -1.52 -7.65
N LEU A 62 9.82 -2.53 -7.02
CA LEU A 62 11.17 -3.01 -7.36
C LEU A 62 11.26 -3.53 -8.80
N HIS A 63 10.16 -4.00 -9.36
CA HIS A 63 10.06 -4.48 -10.74
C HIS A 63 9.85 -3.36 -11.77
N ARG A 64 9.78 -2.10 -11.31
CA ARG A 64 9.67 -0.92 -12.16
C ARG A 64 8.51 -0.96 -13.16
N PRO A 65 7.29 -1.36 -12.74
CA PRO A 65 6.14 -1.36 -13.64
C PRO A 65 5.84 0.07 -14.13
N GLN A 66 5.10 0.18 -15.23
CA GLN A 66 4.70 1.46 -15.79
C GLN A 66 3.88 2.31 -14.80
N ALA A 67 3.00 1.66 -14.04
CA ALA A 67 2.21 2.31 -13.00
C ALA A 67 1.72 1.30 -11.96
N ILE A 68 1.58 1.74 -10.71
CA ILE A 68 0.84 1.03 -9.67
C ILE A 68 -0.24 1.96 -9.13
N ILE A 69 -1.47 1.48 -9.09
CA ILE A 69 -2.59 2.13 -8.42
C ILE A 69 -2.89 1.31 -7.18
N ALA A 70 -2.64 1.88 -6.01
CA ALA A 70 -2.96 1.27 -4.73
C ALA A 70 -4.27 1.85 -4.20
N ILE A 71 -5.18 0.99 -3.78
CA ILE A 71 -6.48 1.36 -3.21
C ILE A 71 -6.62 0.76 -1.81
N ASP A 72 -7.22 1.51 -0.90
CA ASP A 72 -7.59 1.02 0.43
C ASP A 72 -8.82 1.79 0.92
N MET A 73 -9.65 1.13 1.72
CA MET A 73 -10.81 1.77 2.35
C MET A 73 -10.42 2.58 3.58
N SER A 74 -9.30 2.23 4.23
CA SER A 74 -8.80 2.89 5.42
C SER A 74 -7.86 4.03 5.08
N LEU A 75 -8.24 5.26 5.43
CA LEU A 75 -7.35 6.41 5.30
C LEU A 75 -6.09 6.27 6.17
N ALA A 76 -6.20 5.62 7.32
CA ALA A 76 -5.06 5.34 8.19
C ALA A 76 -4.05 4.39 7.52
N GLN A 77 -4.52 3.36 6.81
CA GLN A 77 -3.64 2.47 6.05
C GLN A 77 -2.99 3.19 4.86
N ILE A 78 -3.73 4.07 4.17
CA ILE A 78 -3.18 4.92 3.11
C ILE A 78 -2.07 5.82 3.67
N ALA A 79 -2.32 6.50 4.79
CA ALA A 79 -1.34 7.36 5.44
C ALA A 79 -0.06 6.58 5.84
N LEU A 80 -0.22 5.36 6.37
CA LEU A 80 0.89 4.48 6.69
C LEU A 80 1.72 4.11 5.45
N MET A 81 1.05 3.77 4.35
CA MET A 81 1.71 3.46 3.09
C MET A 81 2.48 4.67 2.55
N GLU A 82 1.89 5.87 2.60
CA GLU A 82 2.56 7.11 2.23
C GLU A 82 3.78 7.41 3.09
N LEU A 83 3.65 7.24 4.42
CA LEU A 83 4.77 7.41 5.35
C LEU A 83 5.94 6.50 4.98
N LYS A 84 5.68 5.22 4.71
CA LYS A 84 6.71 4.28 4.28
C LYS A 84 7.35 4.67 2.97
N PHE A 85 6.54 5.06 1.98
CA PHE A 85 7.02 5.48 0.67
C PHE A 85 7.93 6.72 0.77
N ILE A 86 7.49 7.73 1.53
CA ILE A 86 8.27 8.95 1.76
C ILE A 86 9.53 8.62 2.55
N GLY A 87 9.43 7.79 3.59
CA GLY A 87 10.58 7.37 4.37
C GLY A 87 11.66 6.70 3.52
N ILE A 88 11.27 5.72 2.70
CA ILE A 88 12.21 5.02 1.80
C ILE A 88 12.82 5.98 0.76
N LYS A 89 12.04 6.97 0.30
CA LYS A 89 12.50 7.91 -0.72
C LYS A 89 13.49 8.95 -0.21
N TYR A 90 13.34 9.41 1.04
CA TYR A 90 14.05 10.59 1.54
C TYR A 90 14.99 10.33 2.73
N LEU A 91 14.84 9.20 3.41
CA LEU A 91 15.70 8.85 4.54
C LEU A 91 16.78 7.85 4.13
N SER A 92 17.90 7.90 4.81
CA SER A 92 18.87 6.80 4.77
C SER A 92 18.31 5.57 5.48
N TYR A 93 18.88 4.40 5.19
CA TYR A 93 18.43 3.16 5.80
C TYR A 93 18.44 3.18 7.35
N PRO A 94 19.49 3.68 8.03
CA PRO A 94 19.46 3.81 9.48
C PRO A 94 18.38 4.75 10.02
N GLU A 95 18.13 5.87 9.34
CA GLU A 95 17.07 6.81 9.72
C GLU A 95 15.69 6.19 9.54
N PHE A 96 15.48 5.47 8.45
CA PHE A 96 14.22 4.76 8.19
C PHE A 96 13.93 3.70 9.25
N LEU A 97 14.96 2.95 9.68
CA LEU A 97 14.81 1.95 10.74
C LEU A 97 14.53 2.55 12.13
N SER A 98 14.82 3.83 12.34
CA SER A 98 14.59 4.52 13.61
C SER A 98 13.20 5.15 13.72
N LEU A 99 12.41 5.12 12.64
CA LEU A 99 11.01 5.55 12.65
C LEU A 99 10.14 4.65 13.52
#